data_cbb6df895728afd7940d2e011eb71b57
#
_entry.id   cbb6df895728afd7940d2e011eb71b57
#
_cell.length_a   1.000
_cell.length_b   1.000
_cell.length_c   1.000
_cell.angle_alpha   90.00
_cell.angle_beta   90.00
_cell.angle_gamma   90.00
#
_symmetry.space_group_name_H-M   'P 1'
#
loop_
_entity.id
_entity.type
_entity.pdbx_description
1 polymer ?
#
loop_
_entity_poly.entity_id
_entity_poly.type
_entity_poly.pdbx_seq_one_letter_code
_entity_poly.pdbx_strand_id
1 'polypeptide(L)'
;MSVSKIISNLKKNKKLSSEIRLYLIDKDKHYFFNNGVLKNGFDSKLTLVKNRDSVLSAYSKMAFLFDEIIRLRIVQSSNGSDSDELLYLLNLVPINRKIRTFLDWKVFSPEFTRDMSRLFEVRNDTVHCISINDVVYNPKTKIPLSTVSGFKKFSSDFQKAWRTLLKIYVGEQQKIDLEKICIFR
;
A
#
# COMPACT_ATOMS: atom_id res chain seq x y z
N MET A 1 -12.18 17.77 -6.98
CA MET A 1 -11.23 18.44 -7.95
C MET A 1 -10.75 17.38 -8.94
N SER A 2 -10.61 17.70 -10.26
CA SER A 2 -10.11 16.69 -11.21
C SER A 2 -8.60 16.50 -11.06
N VAL A 3 -8.10 15.28 -11.25
CA VAL A 3 -6.66 14.95 -11.18
C VAL A 3 -5.84 15.85 -12.10
N SER A 4 -6.35 16.14 -13.30
CA SER A 4 -5.70 17.05 -14.26
C SER A 4 -5.50 18.47 -13.71
N LYS A 5 -6.46 18.99 -12.95
CA LYS A 5 -6.35 20.31 -12.30
C LYS A 5 -5.32 20.29 -11.17
N ILE A 6 -5.28 19.22 -10.37
CA ILE A 6 -4.26 19.03 -9.33
C ILE A 6 -2.87 19.00 -9.94
N ILE A 7 -2.66 18.18 -10.97
CA ILE A 7 -1.37 18.07 -11.67
C ILE A 7 -0.96 19.43 -12.28
N SER A 8 -1.91 20.16 -12.88
CA SER A 8 -1.61 21.48 -13.46
C SER A 8 -1.18 22.48 -12.39
N ASN A 9 -1.83 22.50 -11.23
CA ASN A 9 -1.48 23.38 -10.11
C ASN A 9 -0.10 23.03 -9.52
N LEU A 10 0.19 21.74 -9.34
CA LEU A 10 1.49 21.28 -8.85
C LEU A 10 2.63 21.65 -9.82
N LYS A 11 2.42 21.51 -11.12
CA LYS A 11 3.42 21.90 -12.14
C LYS A 11 3.71 23.39 -12.16
N LYS A 12 2.74 24.23 -11.80
CA LYS A 12 2.92 25.69 -11.72
C LYS A 12 3.75 26.10 -10.48
N ASN A 13 3.68 25.35 -9.41
CA ASN A 13 4.41 25.64 -8.18
C ASN A 13 5.58 24.66 -8.03
N LYS A 14 6.73 25.02 -8.63
CA LYS A 14 7.94 24.17 -8.65
C LYS A 14 8.47 23.82 -7.27
N LYS A 15 8.39 24.73 -6.31
CA LYS A 15 8.87 24.51 -4.94
C LYS A 15 7.99 23.49 -4.23
N LEU A 16 6.66 23.67 -4.31
CA LEU A 16 5.69 22.75 -3.77
C LEU A 16 5.80 21.36 -4.41
N SER A 17 6.02 21.30 -5.73
CA SER A 17 6.10 20.03 -6.44
C SER A 17 7.33 19.19 -6.08
N SER A 18 8.42 19.83 -5.60
CA SER A 18 9.61 19.11 -5.15
C SER A 18 9.47 18.49 -3.74
N GLU A 19 8.51 18.98 -2.94
CA GLU A 19 8.32 18.58 -1.55
C GLU A 19 7.14 17.61 -1.37
N ILE A 20 6.27 17.46 -2.39
CA ILE A 20 5.03 16.68 -2.29
C ILE A 20 5.19 15.30 -2.93
N ARG A 21 4.74 14.30 -2.18
CA ARG A 21 4.45 12.95 -2.66
C ARG A 21 2.94 12.76 -2.67
N LEU A 22 2.36 12.65 -3.86
CA LEU A 22 0.93 12.47 -4.03
C LEU A 22 0.63 11.25 -4.90
N TYR A 23 -0.32 10.46 -4.43
CA TYR A 23 -0.90 9.40 -5.20
C TYR A 23 -2.25 9.88 -5.74
N LEU A 24 -2.42 9.86 -7.05
CA LEU A 24 -3.61 10.35 -7.72
C LEU A 24 -4.27 9.21 -8.47
N ILE A 25 -5.60 9.10 -8.35
CA ILE A 25 -6.40 8.12 -9.07
C ILE A 25 -7.41 8.85 -9.93
N ASP A 26 -7.36 8.57 -11.24
CA ASP A 26 -8.33 9.03 -12.20
C ASP A 26 -8.91 7.82 -12.94
N LYS A 27 -10.16 7.50 -12.65
CA LYS A 27 -10.83 6.27 -13.11
C LYS A 27 -10.02 5.03 -12.73
N ASP A 28 -9.48 4.30 -13.72
CA ASP A 28 -8.66 3.10 -13.51
C ASP A 28 -7.15 3.38 -13.59
N LYS A 29 -6.77 4.64 -13.80
CA LYS A 29 -5.38 5.06 -13.90
C LYS A 29 -4.85 5.57 -12.58
N HIS A 30 -3.74 5.05 -12.16
CA HIS A 30 -3.05 5.40 -10.94
C HIS A 30 -1.77 6.15 -11.29
N TYR A 31 -1.56 7.29 -10.63
CA TYR A 31 -0.39 8.12 -10.85
C TYR A 31 0.31 8.37 -9.51
N PHE A 32 1.61 8.36 -9.54
CA PHE A 32 2.44 8.73 -8.41
C PHE A 32 3.23 9.99 -8.75
N PHE A 33 2.97 11.06 -8.02
CA PHE A 33 3.71 12.32 -8.15
C PHE A 33 4.73 12.39 -7.01
N ASN A 34 6.00 12.48 -7.35
CA ASN A 34 7.09 12.57 -6.41
C ASN A 34 8.19 13.45 -6.96
N ASN A 35 8.62 14.44 -6.18
CA ASN A 35 9.71 15.37 -6.52
C ASN A 35 9.52 15.99 -7.92
N GLY A 36 8.33 16.51 -8.20
CA GLY A 36 8.02 17.15 -9.48
C GLY A 36 7.77 16.20 -10.65
N VAL A 37 7.97 14.90 -10.47
CA VAL A 37 7.83 13.90 -11.54
C VAL A 37 6.56 13.09 -11.36
N LEU A 38 5.73 13.06 -12.42
CA LEU A 38 4.57 12.19 -12.49
C LEU A 38 5.01 10.83 -13.04
N LYS A 39 4.84 9.78 -12.25
CA LYS A 39 5.08 8.39 -12.66
C LYS A 39 3.77 7.62 -12.71
N ASN A 40 3.72 6.56 -13.50
CA ASN A 40 2.62 5.60 -13.39
C ASN A 40 2.61 5.03 -11.99
N GLY A 41 1.44 5.06 -11.37
CA GLY A 41 1.23 4.55 -10.03
C GLY A 41 1.01 3.03 -10.00
N PHE A 42 0.48 2.55 -8.90
CA PHE A 42 0.18 1.13 -8.74
C PHE A 42 -0.91 0.68 -9.71
N ASP A 43 -0.72 -0.47 -10.30
CA ASP A 43 -1.78 -1.11 -11.07
C ASP A 43 -2.92 -1.52 -10.13
N SER A 44 -4.16 -1.37 -10.60
CA SER A 44 -5.35 -1.87 -9.90
C SER A 44 -5.30 -3.39 -9.70
N LYS A 45 -4.49 -4.07 -10.50
CA LYS A 45 -4.26 -5.50 -10.47
C LYS A 45 -2.76 -5.79 -10.46
N LEU A 46 -2.29 -6.43 -9.40
CA LEU A 46 -0.91 -6.91 -9.33
C LEU A 46 -0.76 -8.21 -10.13
N THR A 47 0.25 -8.26 -10.96
CA THR A 47 0.62 -9.52 -11.64
C THR A 47 1.41 -10.39 -10.65
N LEU A 48 0.85 -11.53 -10.28
CA LEU A 48 1.51 -12.55 -9.48
C LEU A 48 1.88 -13.74 -10.35
N VAL A 49 3.16 -14.00 -10.47
CA VAL A 49 3.71 -15.19 -11.09
C VAL A 49 4.12 -16.17 -9.99
N LYS A 50 4.02 -17.47 -10.26
CA LYS A 50 4.39 -18.52 -9.31
C LYS A 50 5.91 -18.64 -9.20
N ASN A 51 6.55 -17.59 -8.70
CA ASN A 51 7.94 -17.57 -8.31
C ASN A 51 8.13 -16.67 -7.08
N ARG A 52 9.24 -16.89 -6.37
CA ARG A 52 9.58 -16.20 -5.13
C ARG A 52 9.66 -14.69 -5.31
N ASP A 53 10.35 -14.23 -6.33
CA ASP A 53 10.64 -12.81 -6.52
C ASP A 53 9.39 -12.02 -6.88
N SER A 54 8.50 -12.60 -7.70
CA SER A 54 7.21 -12.00 -8.02
C SER A 54 6.34 -11.82 -6.77
N VAL A 55 6.31 -12.84 -5.90
CA VAL A 55 5.55 -12.80 -4.66
C VAL A 55 6.14 -11.75 -3.72
N LEU A 56 7.45 -11.73 -3.51
CA LEU A 56 8.11 -10.74 -2.65
C LEU A 56 7.96 -9.32 -3.18
N SER A 57 8.06 -9.11 -4.49
CA SER A 57 7.81 -7.81 -5.13
C SER A 57 6.40 -7.31 -4.88
N ALA A 58 5.39 -8.19 -4.97
CA ALA A 58 4.01 -7.84 -4.69
C ALA A 58 3.81 -7.44 -3.21
N TYR A 59 4.45 -8.15 -2.27
CA TYR A 59 4.43 -7.77 -0.86
C TYR A 59 5.13 -6.44 -0.57
N SER A 60 6.22 -6.13 -1.26
CA SER A 60 6.89 -4.84 -1.13
C SER A 60 5.97 -3.68 -1.54
N LYS A 61 5.20 -3.85 -2.63
CA LYS A 61 4.19 -2.88 -3.05
C LYS A 61 3.08 -2.74 -2.01
N MET A 62 2.64 -3.85 -1.42
CA MET A 62 1.61 -3.84 -0.37
C MET A 62 2.12 -3.14 0.90
N ALA A 63 3.35 -3.42 1.33
CA ALA A 63 3.98 -2.78 2.48
C ALA A 63 4.12 -1.26 2.28
N PHE A 64 4.55 -0.84 1.09
CA PHE A 64 4.59 0.59 0.75
C PHE A 64 3.22 1.24 0.86
N LEU A 65 2.15 0.58 0.43
CA LEU A 65 0.79 1.12 0.53
C LEU A 65 0.33 1.25 1.99
N PHE A 66 0.77 0.33 2.88
CA PHE A 66 0.56 0.48 4.32
C PHE A 66 1.21 1.75 4.85
N ASP A 67 2.46 2.00 4.49
CA ASP A 67 3.21 3.16 4.96
C ASP A 67 2.56 4.46 4.49
N GLU A 68 2.11 4.50 3.25
CA GLU A 68 1.39 5.65 2.71
C GLU A 68 0.04 5.90 3.42
N ILE A 69 -0.72 4.86 3.76
CA ILE A 69 -1.98 5.03 4.52
C ILE A 69 -1.69 5.57 5.92
N ILE A 70 -0.65 5.06 6.60
CA ILE A 70 -0.26 5.56 7.93
C ILE A 70 0.18 7.02 7.83
N ARG A 71 1.03 7.33 6.85
CA ARG A 71 1.50 8.69 6.60
C ARG A 71 0.33 9.66 6.40
N LEU A 72 -0.61 9.31 5.53
CA LEU A 72 -1.80 10.14 5.29
C LEU A 72 -2.60 10.41 6.57
N ARG A 73 -2.75 9.40 7.43
CA ARG A 73 -3.44 9.55 8.70
C ARG A 73 -2.71 10.44 9.69
N ILE A 74 -1.40 10.33 9.77
CA ILE A 74 -0.60 11.18 10.64
C ILE A 74 -0.64 12.63 10.15
N VAL A 75 -0.50 12.85 8.82
CA VAL A 75 -0.62 14.18 8.23
C VAL A 75 -1.99 14.81 8.51
N GLN A 76 -3.07 14.03 8.46
CA GLN A 76 -4.41 14.51 8.83
C GLN A 76 -4.49 14.95 10.29
N SER A 77 -3.83 14.23 11.21
CA SER A 77 -3.88 14.52 12.64
C SER A 77 -2.89 15.59 13.10
N SER A 78 -1.83 15.84 12.34
CA SER A 78 -0.73 16.77 12.67
C SER A 78 -0.80 18.12 11.96
N ASN A 79 -1.96 18.50 11.45
CA ASN A 79 -2.15 19.75 10.69
C ASN A 79 -1.19 19.92 9.49
N GLY A 80 -0.80 18.81 8.87
CA GLY A 80 -0.09 18.84 7.59
C GLY A 80 1.43 18.75 7.65
N SER A 81 2.04 18.55 8.81
CA SER A 81 3.49 18.30 8.85
C SER A 81 3.78 16.90 8.32
N ASP A 82 4.43 16.84 7.18
CA ASP A 82 4.92 15.61 6.55
C ASP A 82 6.45 15.68 6.54
N SER A 83 7.12 14.69 7.13
CA SER A 83 8.57 14.66 7.18
C SER A 83 9.12 13.35 6.62
N ASP A 84 10.26 13.44 5.97
CA ASP A 84 10.99 12.25 5.51
C ASP A 84 11.41 11.38 6.72
N GLU A 85 11.59 11.97 7.90
CA GLU A 85 11.85 11.28 9.17
C GLU A 85 10.71 10.34 9.54
N LEU A 86 9.46 10.76 9.35
CA LEU A 86 8.31 9.91 9.58
C LEU A 86 8.33 8.66 8.68
N LEU A 87 8.63 8.82 7.40
CA LEU A 87 8.75 7.69 6.48
C LEU A 87 9.89 6.75 6.87
N TYR A 88 11.00 7.30 7.32
CA TYR A 88 12.11 6.50 7.85
C TYR A 88 11.66 5.68 9.07
N LEU A 89 11.02 6.32 10.04
CA LEU A 89 10.51 5.63 11.24
C LEU A 89 9.47 4.55 10.89
N LEU A 90 8.59 4.80 9.93
CA LEU A 90 7.62 3.80 9.47
C LEU A 90 8.28 2.56 8.89
N ASN A 91 9.42 2.71 8.21
CA ASN A 91 10.16 1.54 7.69
C ASN A 91 10.72 0.64 8.79
N LEU A 92 10.95 1.18 9.99
CA LEU A 92 11.44 0.41 11.15
C LEU A 92 10.31 -0.34 11.87
N VAL A 93 9.05 0.01 11.62
CA VAL A 93 7.91 -0.65 12.28
C VAL A 93 7.60 -1.97 11.57
N PRO A 94 7.61 -3.11 12.30
CA PRO A 94 7.25 -4.40 11.72
C PRO A 94 5.83 -4.40 11.16
N ILE A 95 5.63 -5.11 10.06
CA ILE A 95 4.34 -5.13 9.35
C ILE A 95 3.17 -5.59 10.24
N ASN A 96 3.40 -6.55 11.13
CA ASN A 96 2.37 -7.02 12.06
C ASN A 96 1.91 -5.92 13.03
N ARG A 97 2.80 -5.03 13.41
CA ARG A 97 2.45 -3.84 14.22
C ARG A 97 1.61 -2.87 13.40
N LYS A 98 1.96 -2.63 12.14
CA LYS A 98 1.18 -1.78 11.22
C LYS A 98 -0.25 -2.33 11.03
N ILE A 99 -0.39 -3.64 10.80
CA ILE A 99 -1.70 -4.30 10.68
C ILE A 99 -2.54 -4.10 11.94
N ARG A 100 -1.94 -4.25 13.13
CA ARG A 100 -2.64 -4.04 14.40
C ARG A 100 -3.03 -2.57 14.59
N THR A 101 -2.16 -1.64 14.27
CA THR A 101 -2.47 -0.20 14.32
C THR A 101 -3.69 0.15 13.46
N PHE A 102 -3.83 -0.46 12.27
CA PHE A 102 -5.00 -0.24 11.43
C PHE A 102 -6.29 -0.80 12.03
N LEU A 103 -6.22 -1.89 12.78
CA LEU A 103 -7.36 -2.40 13.54
C LEU A 103 -7.73 -1.43 14.67
N ASP A 104 -6.75 -0.97 15.45
CA ASP A 104 -6.95 -0.04 16.57
C ASP A 104 -7.52 1.31 16.08
N TRP A 105 -7.08 1.78 14.92
CA TRP A 105 -7.62 2.98 14.26
C TRP A 105 -8.94 2.76 13.53
N LYS A 106 -9.51 1.56 13.59
CA LYS A 106 -10.74 1.18 12.88
C LYS A 106 -10.67 1.40 11.36
N VAL A 107 -9.47 1.34 10.78
CA VAL A 107 -9.24 1.36 9.33
C VAL A 107 -9.53 0.00 8.74
N PHE A 108 -9.10 -1.06 9.44
CA PHE A 108 -9.39 -2.44 9.09
C PHE A 108 -10.50 -3.01 9.95
N SER A 109 -11.36 -3.80 9.35
CA SER A 109 -12.24 -4.68 10.12
C SER A 109 -11.45 -5.83 10.75
N PRO A 110 -11.95 -6.45 11.83
CA PRO A 110 -11.31 -7.62 12.42
C PRO A 110 -11.13 -8.78 11.42
N GLU A 111 -12.06 -8.94 10.49
CA GLU A 111 -11.98 -9.96 9.44
C GLU A 111 -10.85 -9.65 8.47
N PHE A 112 -10.78 -8.43 7.96
CA PHE A 112 -9.72 -8.02 7.04
C PHE A 112 -8.33 -8.06 7.70
N THR A 113 -8.24 -7.72 8.99
CA THR A 113 -7.01 -7.87 9.78
C THR A 113 -6.51 -9.30 9.81
N ARG A 114 -7.41 -10.28 10.03
CA ARG A 114 -7.06 -11.71 9.98
C ARG A 114 -6.59 -12.16 8.61
N ASP A 115 -7.25 -11.69 7.55
CA ASP A 115 -6.87 -12.01 6.18
C ASP A 115 -5.49 -11.46 5.86
N MET A 116 -5.22 -10.22 6.25
CA MET A 116 -3.90 -9.59 6.08
C MET A 116 -2.80 -10.34 6.85
N SER A 117 -3.06 -10.70 8.10
CA SER A 117 -2.09 -11.47 8.91
C SER A 117 -1.74 -12.79 8.23
N ARG A 118 -2.71 -13.54 7.73
CA ARG A 118 -2.49 -14.79 7.00
C ARG A 118 -1.68 -14.60 5.72
N LEU A 119 -1.94 -13.53 4.98
CA LEU A 119 -1.15 -13.22 3.79
C LEU A 119 0.30 -12.93 4.17
N PHE A 120 0.54 -12.15 5.22
CA PHE A 120 1.90 -11.81 5.65
C PHE A 120 2.66 -12.99 6.31
N GLU A 121 1.98 -14.00 6.82
CA GLU A 121 2.60 -15.30 7.18
C GLU A 121 3.26 -15.93 5.94
N VAL A 122 2.53 -15.99 4.80
CA VAL A 122 3.09 -16.48 3.53
C VAL A 122 4.33 -15.67 3.09
N ARG A 123 4.31 -14.36 3.28
CA ARG A 123 5.48 -13.52 2.99
C ARG A 123 6.69 -13.96 3.83
N ASN A 124 6.48 -14.16 5.12
CA ASN A 124 7.57 -14.56 6.01
C ASN A 124 8.13 -15.91 5.61
N ASP A 125 7.27 -16.89 5.35
CA ASP A 125 7.68 -18.19 4.85
C ASP A 125 8.44 -18.07 3.51
N THR A 126 7.94 -17.23 2.58
CA THR A 126 8.57 -17.00 1.28
C THR A 126 9.98 -16.39 1.41
N VAL A 127 10.21 -15.53 2.41
CA VAL A 127 11.55 -14.95 2.66
C VAL A 127 12.54 -16.01 3.09
N HIS A 128 12.12 -16.96 3.93
CA HIS A 128 12.98 -17.97 4.53
C HIS A 128 13.10 -19.25 3.69
N CYS A 129 12.27 -19.42 2.66
CA CYS A 129 12.30 -20.59 1.78
C CYS A 129 13.27 -20.42 0.61
N ILE A 130 13.89 -21.50 0.18
CA ILE A 130 14.67 -21.55 -1.06
C ILE A 130 13.73 -21.50 -2.27
N SER A 131 12.62 -22.20 -2.18
CA SER A 131 11.62 -22.30 -3.25
C SER A 131 10.22 -21.93 -2.76
N ILE A 132 9.42 -21.29 -3.62
CA ILE A 132 8.00 -21.05 -3.33
C ILE A 132 7.21 -22.37 -3.19
N ASN A 133 7.77 -23.47 -3.65
CA ASN A 133 7.14 -24.77 -3.53
C ASN A 133 7.07 -25.28 -2.08
N ASP A 134 7.93 -24.76 -1.20
CA ASP A 134 7.97 -25.13 0.22
C ASP A 134 7.00 -24.32 1.08
N VAL A 135 6.36 -23.31 0.48
CA VAL A 135 5.44 -22.40 1.17
C VAL A 135 4.03 -22.96 1.19
N VAL A 136 3.40 -22.92 2.35
CA VAL A 136 2.01 -23.35 2.55
C VAL A 136 1.12 -22.12 2.76
N TYR A 137 0.05 -22.03 1.98
CA TYR A 137 -0.98 -21.04 2.18
C TYR A 137 -2.09 -21.62 3.03
N ASN A 138 -2.55 -20.84 3.99
CA ASN A 138 -3.56 -21.23 4.97
C ASN A 138 -3.14 -22.47 5.82
N PRO A 139 -2.51 -22.24 6.98
CA PRO A 139 -2.01 -23.31 7.87
C PRO A 139 -3.06 -24.34 8.28
N LYS A 140 -4.35 -23.94 8.30
CA LYS A 140 -5.45 -24.87 8.65
C LYS A 140 -5.70 -25.91 7.56
N THR A 141 -5.65 -25.50 6.30
CA THR A 141 -5.91 -26.40 5.15
C THR A 141 -4.64 -26.92 4.51
N LYS A 142 -3.45 -26.42 4.95
CA LYS A 142 -2.14 -26.82 4.47
C LYS A 142 -2.05 -26.94 2.94
N ILE A 143 -2.55 -25.90 2.24
CA ILE A 143 -2.54 -25.89 0.77
C ILE A 143 -1.16 -25.40 0.29
N PRO A 144 -0.33 -26.22 -0.33
CA PRO A 144 0.98 -25.80 -0.83
C PRO A 144 0.83 -24.82 -1.99
N LEU A 145 1.66 -23.76 -2.00
CA LEU A 145 1.74 -22.86 -3.15
C LEU A 145 2.31 -23.54 -4.40
N SER A 146 2.94 -24.68 -4.25
CA SER A 146 3.40 -25.53 -5.36
C SER A 146 2.26 -26.01 -6.25
N THR A 147 1.07 -26.19 -5.71
CA THR A 147 -0.10 -26.64 -6.48
C THR A 147 -0.74 -25.47 -7.25
N VAL A 148 -1.33 -25.78 -8.41
CA VAL A 148 -2.07 -24.80 -9.21
C VAL A 148 -3.25 -24.22 -8.43
N SER A 149 -3.99 -25.05 -7.73
CA SER A 149 -5.13 -24.64 -6.91
C SER A 149 -4.70 -23.76 -5.73
N GLY A 150 -3.63 -24.11 -5.04
CA GLY A 150 -3.08 -23.34 -3.92
C GLY A 150 -2.60 -21.97 -4.35
N PHE A 151 -1.82 -21.90 -5.42
CA PHE A 151 -1.36 -20.60 -5.94
C PHE A 151 -2.52 -19.76 -6.47
N LYS A 152 -3.50 -20.34 -7.15
CA LYS A 152 -4.69 -19.64 -7.62
C LYS A 152 -5.50 -19.06 -6.46
N LYS A 153 -5.69 -19.82 -5.39
CA LYS A 153 -6.39 -19.38 -4.18
C LYS A 153 -5.64 -18.23 -3.51
N PHE A 154 -4.34 -18.39 -3.25
CA PHE A 154 -3.48 -17.35 -2.71
C PHE A 154 -3.53 -16.06 -3.55
N SER A 155 -3.33 -16.17 -4.86
CA SER A 155 -3.36 -15.03 -5.77
C SER A 155 -4.71 -14.31 -5.75
N SER A 156 -5.82 -15.05 -5.69
CA SER A 156 -7.16 -14.48 -5.59
C SER A 156 -7.35 -13.68 -4.30
N ASP A 157 -6.95 -14.25 -3.15
CA ASP A 157 -7.08 -13.60 -1.85
C ASP A 157 -6.14 -12.38 -1.74
N PHE A 158 -4.93 -12.49 -2.30
CA PHE A 158 -3.99 -11.38 -2.40
C PHE A 158 -4.55 -10.22 -3.23
N GLN A 159 -5.14 -10.51 -4.39
CA GLN A 159 -5.78 -9.50 -5.24
C GLN A 159 -6.97 -8.82 -4.55
N LYS A 160 -7.77 -9.59 -3.81
CA LYS A 160 -8.88 -9.04 -3.01
C LYS A 160 -8.35 -8.08 -1.94
N ALA A 161 -7.32 -8.50 -1.21
CA ALA A 161 -6.68 -7.67 -0.18
C ALA A 161 -6.06 -6.40 -0.78
N TRP A 162 -5.35 -6.52 -1.89
CA TRP A 162 -4.77 -5.39 -2.62
C TRP A 162 -5.82 -4.35 -3.01
N ARG A 163 -6.92 -4.78 -3.63
CA ARG A 163 -8.02 -3.87 -4.02
C ARG A 163 -8.66 -3.19 -2.81
N THR A 164 -8.79 -3.91 -1.69
CA THR A 164 -9.33 -3.33 -0.45
C THR A 164 -8.40 -2.27 0.10
N LEU A 165 -7.09 -2.53 0.13
CA LEU A 165 -6.09 -1.54 0.55
C LEU A 165 -6.09 -0.31 -0.34
N LEU A 166 -6.17 -0.48 -1.66
CA LEU A 166 -6.27 0.66 -2.58
C LEU A 166 -7.51 1.51 -2.31
N LYS A 167 -8.66 0.88 -2.05
CA LYS A 167 -9.90 1.62 -1.69
C LYS A 167 -9.72 2.41 -0.39
N ILE A 168 -9.10 1.79 0.63
CA ILE A 168 -8.81 2.46 1.89
C ILE A 168 -7.87 3.65 1.66
N TYR A 169 -6.80 3.44 0.91
CA TYR A 169 -5.84 4.50 0.57
C TYR A 169 -6.51 5.69 -0.12
N VAL A 170 -7.34 5.43 -1.12
CA VAL A 170 -8.13 6.47 -1.82
C VAL A 170 -9.04 7.21 -0.84
N GLY A 171 -9.74 6.47 0.02
CA GLY A 171 -10.63 7.05 1.02
C GLY A 171 -9.88 7.94 2.02
N GLU A 172 -8.69 7.55 2.46
CA GLU A 172 -7.85 8.38 3.35
C GLU A 172 -7.31 9.61 2.61
N GLN A 173 -6.89 9.45 1.36
CA GLN A 173 -6.41 10.56 0.54
C GLN A 173 -7.49 11.62 0.28
N GLN A 174 -8.74 11.20 0.07
CA GLN A 174 -9.86 12.13 -0.15
C GLN A 174 -10.20 12.98 1.08
N LYS A 175 -9.82 12.54 2.27
CA LYS A 175 -10.00 13.30 3.51
C LYS A 175 -8.99 14.43 3.66
N ILE A 176 -7.91 14.40 2.90
CA ILE A 176 -6.88 15.42 2.95
C ILE A 176 -7.31 16.58 2.10
N ASP A 177 -7.46 17.74 2.74
CA ASP A 177 -7.65 18.99 2.05
C ASP A 177 -6.31 19.42 1.43
N LEU A 178 -6.17 19.20 0.13
CA LEU A 178 -4.95 19.55 -0.60
C LEU A 178 -4.64 21.05 -0.53
N GLU A 179 -5.65 21.88 -0.32
CA GLU A 179 -5.46 23.33 -0.13
C GLU A 179 -4.79 23.61 1.23
N LYS A 180 -5.12 22.85 2.27
CA LYS A 180 -4.46 22.97 3.58
C LYS A 180 -3.02 22.47 3.55
N ILE A 181 -2.71 21.37 2.85
CA ILE A 181 -1.33 20.89 2.69
C ILE A 181 -0.46 21.94 1.97
N CYS A 182 -1.05 22.70 1.05
CA CYS A 182 -0.37 23.75 0.31
C CYS A 182 -0.15 25.06 1.11
N ILE A 183 -0.83 25.24 2.24
CA ILE A 183 -0.79 26.46 3.06
C ILE A 183 0.18 26.36 4.24
N PHE A 184 0.46 25.14 4.72
CA PHE A 184 1.36 24.94 5.85
C PHE A 184 2.82 24.82 5.39
N ARG A 185 3.44 25.96 5.34
CA ARG A 185 4.87 26.19 5.28
C ARG A 185 5.33 26.99 6.48
#